data_a77f2575b2dbffb0531510933021c581
#
_entry.id   a77f2575b2dbffb0531510933021c581
#
_cell.length_a   1.000
_cell.length_b   1.000
_cell.length_c   1.000
_cell.angle_alpha   90.00
_cell.angle_beta   90.00
_cell.angle_gamma   90.00
#
_symmetry.space_group_name_H-M   'P 1'
#
loop_
_entity.id
_entity.type
_entity.pdbx_description
1 polymer ?
#
loop_
_entity_poly.entity_id
_entity_poly.type
_entity_poly.pdbx_seq_one_letter_code
_entity_poly.pdbx_strand_id
1 'polypeptide(L)'
;MRIALTLTLATLVLTLPVALRAQIVSLKPSDAGLRVEIDGQVFTEYVTRNTPRPFMYPLIGAAGVNVSRDFPMKKDVPGEERFLDHKHHRSLWFAHSKVNGIDFWGEYLAFGKQEHIGFSETKATGNQGSFLAATKWVAPTGETVLTDERRVTITALPEGEKTLDFDITLKATEGDVLLGDTKEGTMALRLCPSLSMNSSKNFVNTGNSTGHAFNSNGIRDHAIWGKHANWVCYYGPDPKGNPVGVVIFSHPGNLRSPTTWHARDYGLFAVNPFGLHDFEPDKPAGAGDYTIKKGDSLRLRYRFYFAKGQSTPGALDAGFRNYTHGK
;
A
#
# COMPACT_ATOMS: atom_id res chain seq x y z
N MET A 1 9.04 79.18 -10.86
CA MET A 1 8.45 77.88 -11.25
C MET A 1 9.53 76.83 -11.07
N ARG A 2 9.49 76.07 -9.97
CA ARG A 2 10.48 75.01 -9.67
C ARG A 2 9.87 73.64 -10.07
N ILE A 3 10.47 72.97 -11.02
CA ILE A 3 10.08 71.67 -11.47
C ILE A 3 10.76 70.63 -10.56
N ALA A 4 9.99 69.90 -9.79
CA ALA A 4 10.50 68.77 -8.99
C ALA A 4 10.54 67.50 -9.86
N LEU A 5 11.75 67.00 -10.06
CA LEU A 5 11.99 65.75 -10.78
C LEU A 5 11.88 64.59 -9.77
N THR A 6 10.81 63.78 -9.87
CA THR A 6 10.64 62.57 -9.04
C THR A 6 11.35 61.39 -9.70
N LEU A 7 12.41 60.91 -9.08
CA LEU A 7 13.15 59.73 -9.53
C LEU A 7 12.44 58.48 -8.97
N THR A 8 11.82 57.69 -9.84
CA THR A 8 11.22 56.39 -9.45
C THR A 8 12.30 55.31 -9.53
N LEU A 9 12.69 54.79 -8.39
CA LEU A 9 13.64 53.67 -8.29
C LEU A 9 12.88 52.35 -8.53
N ALA A 10 13.09 51.73 -9.68
CA ALA A 10 12.56 50.41 -9.97
C ALA A 10 13.44 49.31 -9.33
N THR A 11 12.94 48.65 -8.31
CA THR A 11 13.65 47.55 -7.68
C THR A 11 13.46 46.25 -8.53
N LEU A 12 14.52 45.83 -9.19
CA LEU A 12 14.55 44.58 -9.95
C LEU A 12 14.70 43.41 -8.95
N VAL A 13 13.62 42.67 -8.70
CA VAL A 13 13.66 41.46 -7.89
C VAL A 13 14.22 40.32 -8.76
N LEU A 14 15.49 40.00 -8.61
CA LEU A 14 16.09 38.80 -9.22
C LEU A 14 15.56 37.55 -8.48
N THR A 15 14.62 36.87 -9.07
CA THR A 15 14.25 35.51 -8.63
C THR A 15 15.30 34.52 -9.14
N LEU A 16 16.21 34.10 -8.27
CA LEU A 16 17.11 33.00 -8.58
C LEU A 16 16.28 31.74 -8.73
N PRO A 17 16.48 30.91 -9.79
CA PRO A 17 15.82 29.62 -9.91
C PRO A 17 16.31 28.74 -8.75
N VAL A 18 15.40 28.28 -7.89
CA VAL A 18 15.69 27.25 -6.91
C VAL A 18 15.98 25.97 -7.71
N ALA A 19 17.25 25.59 -7.80
CA ALA A 19 17.63 24.31 -8.39
C ALA A 19 16.92 23.21 -7.59
N LEU A 20 15.98 22.50 -8.21
CA LEU A 20 15.36 21.31 -7.62
C LEU A 20 16.48 20.30 -7.39
N ARG A 21 16.91 20.16 -6.13
CA ARG A 21 17.87 19.13 -5.76
C ARG A 21 17.22 17.76 -6.02
N ALA A 22 17.90 16.91 -6.82
CA ALA A 22 17.45 15.55 -7.04
C ALA A 22 17.37 14.81 -5.69
N GLN A 23 16.21 14.26 -5.36
CA GLN A 23 16.01 13.45 -4.15
C GLN A 23 16.88 12.20 -4.20
N ILE A 24 17.36 11.73 -3.05
CA ILE A 24 18.23 10.57 -2.94
C ILE A 24 17.54 9.52 -2.09
N VAL A 25 17.29 8.35 -2.70
CA VAL A 25 16.82 7.17 -1.97
C VAL A 25 18.02 6.37 -1.46
N SER A 26 17.95 5.91 -0.23
CA SER A 26 18.94 4.98 0.36
C SER A 26 18.25 3.81 1.04
N LEU A 27 18.93 2.67 1.03
CA LEU A 27 18.49 1.42 1.65
C LEU A 27 19.54 1.01 2.69
N LYS A 28 19.13 0.83 3.94
CA LYS A 28 20.03 0.53 5.07
C LYS A 28 19.51 -0.65 5.87
N PRO A 29 20.34 -1.64 6.21
CA PRO A 29 19.96 -2.64 7.21
C PRO A 29 19.51 -1.98 8.52
N SER A 30 18.52 -2.58 9.18
CA SER A 30 18.03 -2.15 10.50
C SER A 30 17.75 -3.36 11.39
N ASP A 31 17.49 -3.11 12.68
CA ASP A 31 17.11 -4.17 13.62
C ASP A 31 15.79 -4.84 13.25
N ALA A 32 14.89 -4.13 12.58
CA ALA A 32 13.61 -4.67 12.13
C ALA A 32 13.69 -5.38 10.76
N GLY A 33 14.69 -5.06 9.93
CA GLY A 33 14.86 -5.60 8.58
C GLY A 33 15.61 -4.67 7.64
N LEU A 34 14.91 -3.94 6.76
CA LEU A 34 15.52 -3.02 5.79
C LEU A 34 14.82 -1.67 5.81
N ARG A 35 15.55 -0.62 6.16
CA ARG A 35 15.05 0.76 6.18
C ARG A 35 15.25 1.43 4.83
N VAL A 36 14.21 2.13 4.38
CA VAL A 36 14.21 2.97 3.17
C VAL A 36 14.14 4.42 3.61
N GLU A 37 15.13 5.21 3.21
CA GLU A 37 15.17 6.65 3.46
C GLU A 37 15.13 7.44 2.14
N ILE A 38 14.52 8.62 2.18
CA ILE A 38 14.54 9.61 1.11
C ILE A 38 15.14 10.89 1.70
N ASP A 39 16.24 11.38 1.13
CA ASP A 39 17.03 12.53 1.64
C ASP A 39 17.42 12.37 3.12
N GLY A 40 17.72 11.14 3.56
CA GLY A 40 18.10 10.83 4.93
C GLY A 40 16.93 10.75 5.92
N GLN A 41 15.69 10.97 5.46
CA GLN A 41 14.49 10.80 6.28
C GLN A 41 13.82 9.45 6.00
N VAL A 42 13.38 8.77 7.06
CA VAL A 42 12.70 7.48 6.92
C VAL A 42 11.43 7.65 6.10
N PHE A 43 11.30 6.87 5.03
CA PHE A 43 10.04 6.68 4.31
C PHE A 43 9.30 5.46 4.88
N THR A 44 10.00 4.32 4.98
CA THR A 44 9.42 3.07 5.48
C THR A 44 10.51 2.11 5.94
N GLU A 45 10.13 1.06 6.66
CA GLU A 45 10.95 -0.13 6.88
C GLU A 45 10.22 -1.37 6.37
N TYR A 46 10.93 -2.24 5.68
CA TYR A 46 10.46 -3.60 5.41
C TYR A 46 10.80 -4.46 6.62
N VAL A 47 9.80 -4.63 7.49
CA VAL A 47 9.91 -5.33 8.77
C VAL A 47 9.83 -6.84 8.53
N THR A 48 10.87 -7.57 8.96
CA THR A 48 10.98 -9.03 8.74
C THR A 48 11.21 -9.81 10.02
N ARG A 49 11.55 -9.12 11.13
CA ARG A 49 11.91 -9.75 12.41
C ARG A 49 10.80 -9.57 13.44
N ASN A 50 10.63 -10.57 14.31
CA ASN A 50 9.66 -10.57 15.41
C ASN A 50 8.21 -10.27 14.94
N THR A 51 7.85 -10.80 13.78
CA THR A 51 6.55 -10.63 13.17
C THR A 51 6.07 -11.93 12.53
N PRO A 52 4.74 -12.21 12.51
CA PRO A 52 4.21 -13.40 11.84
C PRO A 52 4.30 -13.33 10.32
N ARG A 53 4.55 -12.14 9.75
CA ARG A 53 4.75 -11.93 8.31
C ARG A 53 5.54 -10.67 8.04
N PRO A 54 6.26 -10.56 6.92
CA PRO A 54 6.86 -9.29 6.48
C PRO A 54 5.77 -8.25 6.15
N PHE A 55 6.03 -6.99 6.53
CA PHE A 55 5.17 -5.85 6.26
C PHE A 55 6.00 -4.57 6.15
N MET A 56 5.42 -3.48 5.64
CA MET A 56 6.10 -2.19 5.56
C MET A 56 5.46 -1.18 6.52
N TYR A 57 6.30 -0.55 7.36
CA TYR A 57 5.87 0.44 8.35
C TYR A 57 7.06 1.31 8.81
N PRO A 58 6.86 2.64 9.08
CA PRO A 58 5.67 3.41 8.72
C PRO A 58 5.52 3.56 7.21
N LEU A 59 4.49 4.27 6.75
CA LEU A 59 4.37 4.76 5.37
C LEU A 59 4.24 6.27 5.40
N ILE A 60 5.32 6.96 5.14
CA ILE A 60 5.35 8.42 5.22
C ILE A 60 4.80 9.01 3.92
N GLY A 61 3.63 9.66 4.01
CA GLY A 61 2.98 10.33 2.89
C GLY A 61 3.74 11.55 2.37
N ALA A 62 3.16 12.23 1.37
CA ALA A 62 3.79 13.38 0.72
C ALA A 62 4.07 14.56 1.68
N ALA A 63 3.24 14.73 2.71
CA ALA A 63 3.40 15.76 3.73
C ALA A 63 4.38 15.40 4.88
N GLY A 64 5.13 14.29 4.76
CA GLY A 64 6.09 13.87 5.78
C GLY A 64 5.47 13.24 7.03
N VAL A 65 4.20 12.81 6.97
CA VAL A 65 3.45 12.21 8.07
C VAL A 65 3.06 10.78 7.72
N ASN A 66 3.03 9.87 8.72
CA ASN A 66 2.60 8.49 8.50
C ASN A 66 1.11 8.44 8.12
N VAL A 67 0.80 7.85 6.96
CA VAL A 67 -0.56 7.67 6.44
C VAL A 67 -1.15 6.28 6.72
N SER A 68 -0.34 5.38 7.27
CA SER A 68 -0.81 4.07 7.74
C SER A 68 -1.19 4.11 9.21
N ARG A 69 -2.05 3.18 9.66
CA ARG A 69 -2.40 3.02 11.06
C ARG A 69 -1.15 2.64 11.88
N ASP A 70 -0.99 3.26 13.04
CA ASP A 70 0.13 2.99 13.94
C ASP A 70 -0.07 1.71 14.78
N PHE A 71 -1.30 1.37 15.17
CA PHE A 71 -1.59 0.11 15.85
C PHE A 71 -1.51 -1.10 14.89
N PRO A 72 -0.92 -2.24 15.30
CA PRO A 72 -0.35 -2.60 16.61
C PRO A 72 1.15 -2.32 16.74
N MET A 73 1.80 -1.65 15.77
CA MET A 73 3.23 -1.37 15.79
C MET A 73 3.60 -0.38 16.90
N LYS A 74 2.66 0.54 17.21
CA LYS A 74 2.72 1.39 18.39
C LYS A 74 1.52 1.14 19.29
N LYS A 75 1.65 1.46 20.57
CA LYS A 75 0.58 1.43 21.57
C LYS A 75 0.26 2.86 21.99
N ASP A 76 -0.95 3.05 22.52
CA ASP A 76 -1.40 4.30 23.13
C ASP A 76 -1.22 5.51 22.20
N VAL A 77 -1.57 5.33 20.91
CA VAL A 77 -1.47 6.38 19.90
C VAL A 77 -2.69 7.31 20.02
N PRO A 78 -2.49 8.60 20.27
CA PRO A 78 -3.60 9.55 20.32
C PRO A 78 -4.43 9.54 19.04
N GLY A 79 -5.75 9.41 19.16
CA GLY A 79 -6.69 9.33 18.04
C GLY A 79 -6.89 7.93 17.47
N GLU A 80 -6.14 6.94 17.92
CA GLU A 80 -6.31 5.52 17.52
C GLU A 80 -7.02 4.66 18.59
N GLU A 81 -7.46 5.20 19.71
CA GLU A 81 -8.01 4.48 20.86
C GLU A 81 -9.20 3.58 20.51
N ARG A 82 -9.92 3.94 19.46
CA ARG A 82 -11.08 3.19 18.95
C ARG A 82 -10.80 2.34 17.72
N PHE A 83 -9.54 2.31 17.25
CA PHE A 83 -9.09 1.57 16.07
C PHE A 83 -8.17 0.41 16.46
N LEU A 84 -8.34 -0.16 17.66
CA LEU A 84 -7.54 -1.28 18.20
C LEU A 84 -8.04 -2.65 17.72
N ASP A 85 -8.95 -2.65 16.76
CA ASP A 85 -9.45 -3.84 16.07
C ASP A 85 -8.40 -4.44 15.10
N HIS A 86 -8.59 -5.67 14.67
CA HIS A 86 -7.81 -6.30 13.61
C HIS A 86 -6.29 -6.07 13.77
N LYS A 87 -5.69 -6.54 14.87
CA LYS A 87 -4.24 -6.42 15.16
C LYS A 87 -3.35 -6.94 14.03
N HIS A 88 -3.88 -7.82 13.19
CA HIS A 88 -3.20 -8.37 12.04
C HIS A 88 -3.15 -7.42 10.81
N HIS A 89 -3.85 -6.28 10.83
CA HIS A 89 -3.74 -5.26 9.78
C HIS A 89 -2.51 -4.35 10.03
N ARG A 90 -1.32 -4.87 9.73
CA ARG A 90 -0.05 -4.19 9.97
C ARG A 90 0.37 -3.32 8.79
N SER A 91 -0.09 -2.07 8.74
CA SER A 91 0.30 -1.07 7.73
C SER A 91 0.14 -1.60 6.30
N LEU A 92 1.20 -1.98 5.58
CA LEU A 92 1.17 -2.54 4.23
C LEU A 92 1.73 -3.96 4.23
N TRP A 93 0.92 -4.93 3.82
CA TRP A 93 1.29 -6.35 3.84
C TRP A 93 0.64 -7.12 2.69
N PHE A 94 1.18 -8.30 2.40
CA PHE A 94 0.60 -9.28 1.50
C PHE A 94 0.30 -10.57 2.25
N ALA A 95 -0.95 -11.05 2.21
CA ALA A 95 -1.39 -12.28 2.86
C ALA A 95 -2.72 -12.76 2.29
N HIS A 96 -3.10 -14.02 2.59
CA HIS A 96 -4.36 -14.62 2.17
C HIS A 96 -4.86 -15.62 3.21
N SER A 97 -6.17 -15.64 3.53
CA SER A 97 -6.68 -16.45 4.63
C SER A 97 -6.98 -17.90 4.27
N LYS A 98 -6.99 -18.27 2.98
CA LYS A 98 -7.26 -19.65 2.55
C LYS A 98 -6.17 -20.16 1.60
N VAL A 99 -5.03 -20.58 2.12
CA VAL A 99 -3.94 -21.17 1.33
C VAL A 99 -3.83 -22.65 1.70
N ASN A 100 -4.29 -23.56 0.84
CA ASN A 100 -4.48 -24.97 1.16
C ASN A 100 -5.28 -25.19 2.47
N GLY A 101 -6.29 -24.33 2.72
CA GLY A 101 -7.11 -24.34 3.92
C GLY A 101 -6.47 -23.72 5.17
N ILE A 102 -5.25 -23.21 5.08
CA ILE A 102 -4.53 -22.56 6.19
C ILE A 102 -4.72 -21.05 6.10
N ASP A 103 -4.99 -20.42 7.24
CA ASP A 103 -5.10 -18.96 7.34
C ASP A 103 -3.72 -18.33 7.55
N PHE A 104 -3.32 -17.45 6.59
CA PHE A 104 -2.13 -16.61 6.68
C PHE A 104 -2.46 -15.11 6.82
N TRP A 105 -3.75 -14.76 6.80
CA TRP A 105 -4.20 -13.38 6.96
C TRP A 105 -4.28 -12.96 8.43
N GLY A 106 -4.83 -13.80 9.28
CA GLY A 106 -4.91 -13.57 10.71
C GLY A 106 -3.54 -13.71 11.43
N GLU A 107 -3.54 -13.49 12.74
CA GLU A 107 -2.36 -13.61 13.61
C GLU A 107 -2.72 -14.33 14.91
N TYR A 108 -3.08 -15.62 14.79
CA TYR A 108 -3.35 -16.51 15.93
C TYR A 108 -2.35 -17.67 15.93
N LEU A 109 -2.18 -18.34 17.07
CA LEU A 109 -1.20 -19.42 17.22
C LEU A 109 -1.43 -20.60 16.24
N ALA A 110 -2.70 -20.86 15.88
CA ALA A 110 -3.09 -21.91 14.96
C ALA A 110 -2.99 -21.51 13.47
N PHE A 111 -2.50 -20.31 13.16
CA PHE A 111 -2.43 -19.80 11.80
C PHE A 111 -1.04 -19.96 11.21
N GLY A 112 -0.95 -19.96 9.89
CA GLY A 112 0.31 -19.98 9.19
C GLY A 112 1.12 -18.70 9.37
N LYS A 113 2.42 -18.78 9.10
CA LYS A 113 3.36 -17.65 9.19
C LYS A 113 4.09 -17.48 7.87
N GLN A 114 4.52 -16.27 7.61
CA GLN A 114 5.41 -15.96 6.50
C GLN A 114 6.78 -15.59 7.06
N GLU A 115 7.77 -16.42 6.78
CA GLU A 115 9.12 -16.25 7.30
C GLU A 115 10.04 -15.69 6.20
N HIS A 116 10.64 -14.55 6.47
CA HIS A 116 11.64 -13.96 5.59
C HIS A 116 12.88 -14.85 5.50
N ILE A 117 13.31 -15.16 4.27
CA ILE A 117 14.52 -15.95 4.02
C ILE A 117 15.74 -15.05 3.92
N GLY A 118 15.65 -13.96 3.14
CA GLY A 118 16.76 -13.05 2.91
C GLY A 118 16.49 -12.05 1.79
N PHE A 119 17.46 -11.15 1.63
CA PHE A 119 17.53 -10.22 0.51
C PHE A 119 18.59 -10.71 -0.49
N SER A 120 18.23 -10.85 -1.77
CA SER A 120 19.18 -11.25 -2.82
C SER A 120 19.69 -10.07 -3.65
N GLU A 121 18.93 -8.99 -3.71
CA GLU A 121 19.31 -7.76 -4.41
C GLU A 121 18.93 -6.57 -3.54
N THR A 122 19.81 -5.60 -3.40
CA THR A 122 19.55 -4.33 -2.72
C THR A 122 20.37 -3.27 -3.41
N LYS A 123 19.71 -2.31 -4.06
CA LYS A 123 20.39 -1.22 -4.78
C LYS A 123 19.60 0.08 -4.69
N ALA A 124 20.35 1.20 -4.65
CA ALA A 124 19.77 2.53 -4.71
C ALA A 124 20.62 3.41 -5.63
N THR A 125 19.98 4.22 -6.46
CA THR A 125 20.63 5.14 -7.37
C THR A 125 19.73 6.36 -7.60
N GLY A 126 20.24 7.55 -7.27
CA GLY A 126 19.46 8.79 -7.38
C GLY A 126 18.16 8.72 -6.60
N ASN A 127 17.05 9.02 -7.26
CA ASN A 127 15.73 9.04 -6.65
C ASN A 127 15.03 7.67 -6.59
N GLN A 128 15.73 6.58 -6.87
CA GLN A 128 15.15 5.23 -6.86
C GLN A 128 15.97 4.26 -6.00
N GLY A 129 15.24 3.41 -5.23
CA GLY A 129 15.80 2.29 -4.49
C GLY A 129 14.96 1.03 -4.72
N SER A 130 15.61 -0.14 -4.77
CA SER A 130 14.91 -1.41 -4.92
C SER A 130 15.59 -2.54 -4.16
N PHE A 131 14.78 -3.53 -3.74
CA PHE A 131 15.27 -4.77 -3.17
C PHE A 131 14.42 -5.95 -3.65
N LEU A 132 15.02 -7.14 -3.62
CA LEU A 132 14.35 -8.43 -3.83
C LEU A 132 14.44 -9.22 -2.54
N ALA A 133 13.30 -9.57 -1.95
CA ALA A 133 13.19 -10.37 -0.73
C ALA A 133 12.53 -11.71 -1.03
N ALA A 134 13.05 -12.80 -0.44
CA ALA A 134 12.44 -14.11 -0.49
C ALA A 134 11.75 -14.44 0.83
N THR A 135 10.61 -15.13 0.75
CA THR A 135 9.76 -15.49 1.89
C THR A 135 9.23 -16.92 1.72
N LYS A 136 9.12 -17.68 2.80
CA LYS A 136 8.39 -18.95 2.82
C LYS A 136 7.13 -18.84 3.68
N TRP A 137 6.08 -19.51 3.26
CA TRP A 137 4.81 -19.60 3.96
C TRP A 137 4.75 -20.94 4.67
N VAL A 138 4.73 -20.90 5.99
CA VAL A 138 4.90 -22.07 6.86
C VAL A 138 3.59 -22.36 7.58
N ALA A 139 3.11 -23.58 7.44
CA ALA A 139 1.95 -24.09 8.16
C ALA A 139 2.22 -24.12 9.68
N PRO A 140 1.17 -24.16 10.55
CA PRO A 140 1.35 -24.35 12.00
C PRO A 140 2.11 -25.62 12.37
N THR A 141 2.08 -26.63 11.52
CA THR A 141 2.78 -27.91 11.66
C THR A 141 4.28 -27.85 11.30
N GLY A 142 4.72 -26.74 10.70
CA GLY A 142 6.12 -26.47 10.34
C GLY A 142 6.47 -26.70 8.86
N GLU A 143 5.56 -27.28 8.07
CA GLU A 143 5.82 -27.47 6.64
C GLU A 143 5.73 -26.20 5.84
N THR A 144 6.57 -26.08 4.82
CA THR A 144 6.47 -25.02 3.82
C THR A 144 5.31 -25.31 2.87
N VAL A 145 4.36 -24.38 2.73
CA VAL A 145 3.20 -24.49 1.83
C VAL A 145 3.54 -23.92 0.46
N LEU A 146 4.19 -22.77 0.43
CA LEU A 146 4.69 -22.09 -0.78
C LEU A 146 5.86 -21.18 -0.44
N THR A 147 6.55 -20.72 -1.45
CA THR A 147 7.54 -19.62 -1.34
C THR A 147 7.12 -18.43 -2.18
N ASP A 148 7.63 -17.26 -1.85
CA ASP A 148 7.45 -16.07 -2.71
C ASP A 148 8.74 -15.27 -2.85
N GLU A 149 8.79 -14.48 -3.93
CA GLU A 149 9.77 -13.43 -4.15
C GLU A 149 9.05 -12.09 -4.27
N ARG A 150 9.53 -11.08 -3.55
CA ARG A 150 8.97 -9.73 -3.50
C ARG A 150 10.00 -8.73 -3.97
N ARG A 151 9.81 -8.20 -5.18
CA ARG A 151 10.57 -7.05 -5.65
C ARG A 151 9.83 -5.79 -5.25
N VAL A 152 10.47 -4.97 -4.45
CA VAL A 152 9.94 -3.66 -4.06
C VAL A 152 10.84 -2.58 -4.66
N THR A 153 10.23 -1.60 -5.33
CA THR A 153 10.93 -0.44 -5.88
C THR A 153 10.29 0.83 -5.37
N ILE A 154 11.07 1.70 -4.78
CA ILE A 154 10.65 3.01 -4.28
C ILE A 154 11.22 4.07 -5.20
N THR A 155 10.38 5.02 -5.64
CA THR A 155 10.81 6.19 -6.40
C THR A 155 10.34 7.45 -5.70
N ALA A 156 11.27 8.31 -5.36
CA ALA A 156 10.99 9.64 -4.86
C ALA A 156 10.62 10.57 -6.03
N LEU A 157 9.56 11.35 -5.86
CA LEU A 157 9.00 12.26 -6.84
C LEU A 157 9.03 13.70 -6.30
N PRO A 158 8.88 14.71 -7.15
CA PRO A 158 8.80 16.10 -6.69
C PRO A 158 7.74 16.31 -5.60
N GLU A 159 7.85 17.38 -4.85
CA GLU A 159 6.91 17.82 -3.82
C GLU A 159 6.66 16.81 -2.67
N GLY A 160 7.60 15.91 -2.43
CA GLY A 160 7.47 14.87 -1.40
C GLY A 160 6.61 13.68 -1.79
N GLU A 161 6.07 13.67 -3.01
CA GLU A 161 5.34 12.51 -3.55
C GLU A 161 6.28 11.33 -3.78
N LYS A 162 5.74 10.16 -3.83
CA LYS A 162 6.52 8.94 -4.06
C LYS A 162 5.68 7.78 -4.57
N THR A 163 6.33 6.85 -5.24
CA THR A 163 5.73 5.56 -5.58
C THR A 163 6.45 4.43 -4.88
N LEU A 164 5.69 3.37 -4.59
CA LEU A 164 6.18 2.08 -4.14
C LEU A 164 5.57 1.01 -5.04
N ASP A 165 6.39 0.39 -5.86
CA ASP A 165 6.00 -0.76 -6.67
C ASP A 165 6.24 -2.03 -5.87
N PHE A 166 5.21 -2.86 -5.77
CA PHE A 166 5.26 -4.15 -5.10
C PHE A 166 4.92 -5.24 -6.11
N ASP A 167 5.93 -6.01 -6.50
CA ASP A 167 5.84 -7.11 -7.45
C ASP A 167 6.12 -8.42 -6.70
N ILE A 168 5.14 -9.29 -6.62
CA ILE A 168 5.25 -10.55 -5.90
C ILE A 168 5.00 -11.72 -6.83
N THR A 169 5.84 -12.75 -6.72
CA THR A 169 5.70 -14.02 -7.41
C THR A 169 5.55 -15.14 -6.39
N LEU A 170 4.33 -15.69 -6.28
CA LEU A 170 4.04 -16.89 -5.48
C LEU A 170 4.48 -18.13 -6.24
N LYS A 171 5.17 -19.05 -5.59
CA LYS A 171 5.75 -20.26 -6.22
C LYS A 171 5.27 -21.51 -5.49
N ALA A 172 4.64 -22.42 -6.22
CA ALA A 172 4.19 -23.72 -5.72
C ALA A 172 5.37 -24.73 -5.72
N THR A 173 6.28 -24.61 -4.76
CA THR A 173 7.53 -25.40 -4.72
C THR A 173 7.34 -26.81 -4.21
N GLU A 174 6.46 -27.00 -3.22
CA GLU A 174 6.30 -28.29 -2.52
C GLU A 174 5.17 -29.15 -3.09
N GLY A 175 4.10 -28.54 -3.56
CA GLY A 175 2.90 -29.18 -4.10
C GLY A 175 2.00 -28.17 -4.77
N ASP A 176 0.81 -28.59 -5.22
CA ASP A 176 -0.23 -27.69 -5.68
C ASP A 176 -0.65 -26.74 -4.55
N VAL A 177 -0.86 -25.44 -4.89
CA VAL A 177 -1.26 -24.42 -3.94
C VAL A 177 -2.62 -23.86 -4.33
N LEU A 178 -3.64 -24.17 -3.54
CA LEU A 178 -4.97 -23.59 -3.66
C LEU A 178 -5.05 -22.26 -2.89
N LEU A 179 -5.23 -21.16 -3.60
CA LEU A 179 -5.64 -19.87 -3.06
C LEU A 179 -7.17 -19.82 -3.09
N GLY A 180 -7.81 -20.09 -1.95
CA GLY A 180 -9.25 -20.28 -1.85
C GLY A 180 -10.03 -18.97 -1.84
N ASP A 181 -11.29 -19.07 -2.27
CA ASP A 181 -12.24 -17.95 -2.34
C ASP A 181 -12.53 -17.37 -0.96
N THR A 182 -12.13 -16.12 -0.75
CA THR A 182 -12.34 -15.37 0.49
C THR A 182 -12.08 -13.88 0.29
N LYS A 183 -12.84 -13.02 0.98
CA LYS A 183 -12.56 -11.58 1.03
C LYS A 183 -11.29 -11.23 1.81
N GLU A 184 -10.80 -12.12 2.69
CA GLU A 184 -9.63 -11.88 3.56
C GLU A 184 -8.32 -12.09 2.78
N GLY A 185 -7.97 -11.10 1.97
CA GLY A 185 -6.81 -11.03 1.05
C GLY A 185 -6.78 -9.70 0.33
N THR A 186 -5.81 -9.37 -0.47
CA THR A 186 -4.53 -10.09 -0.60
C THR A 186 -3.36 -9.10 -0.42
N MET A 187 -3.29 -8.04 -1.28
CA MET A 187 -2.37 -6.92 -1.13
C MET A 187 -3.08 -5.79 -0.40
N ALA A 188 -2.68 -5.50 0.82
CA ALA A 188 -3.45 -4.68 1.73
C ALA A 188 -2.64 -3.57 2.40
N LEU A 189 -3.31 -2.45 2.61
CA LEU A 189 -2.86 -1.33 3.41
C LEU A 189 -3.94 -1.00 4.45
N ARG A 190 -3.57 -0.83 5.71
CA ARG A 190 -4.44 -0.22 6.71
C ARG A 190 -4.07 1.24 6.88
N LEU A 191 -4.96 2.12 6.47
CA LEU A 191 -4.81 3.57 6.55
C LEU A 191 -4.99 4.08 7.99
N CYS A 192 -4.41 5.23 8.29
CA CYS A 192 -4.62 5.94 9.55
C CYS A 192 -6.10 6.36 9.70
N PRO A 193 -6.58 6.58 10.94
CA PRO A 193 -7.99 6.90 11.20
C PRO A 193 -8.52 8.10 10.42
N SER A 194 -7.73 9.16 10.25
CA SER A 194 -8.15 10.38 9.54
C SER A 194 -8.46 10.15 8.05
N LEU A 195 -7.81 9.16 7.42
CA LEU A 195 -8.08 8.74 6.04
C LEU A 195 -9.19 7.69 5.93
N SER A 196 -9.72 7.19 7.06
CA SER A 196 -10.90 6.33 7.05
C SER A 196 -12.12 7.11 6.59
N MET A 197 -13.04 6.44 5.89
CA MET A 197 -14.29 7.05 5.47
C MET A 197 -15.24 7.19 6.68
N ASN A 198 -16.03 8.26 6.70
CA ASN A 198 -17.06 8.42 7.73
C ASN A 198 -18.12 7.31 7.59
N SER A 199 -18.28 6.49 8.61
CA SER A 199 -19.25 5.40 8.65
C SER A 199 -20.16 5.51 9.86
N SER A 200 -21.48 5.51 9.62
CA SER A 200 -22.49 5.48 10.67
C SER A 200 -22.77 4.07 11.21
N LYS A 201 -22.22 3.01 10.60
CA LYS A 201 -22.75 1.66 10.85
C LYS A 201 -21.91 0.76 11.76
N ASN A 202 -20.59 0.86 11.82
CA ASN A 202 -19.81 -0.19 12.50
C ASN A 202 -18.60 0.29 13.32
N PHE A 203 -18.07 1.46 13.11
CA PHE A 203 -16.94 1.97 13.88
C PHE A 203 -17.16 3.45 14.09
N VAL A 204 -17.47 3.72 15.30
CA VAL A 204 -17.61 5.01 15.96
C VAL A 204 -17.13 6.18 15.10
N ASN A 205 -18.08 7.03 14.73
CA ASN A 205 -17.78 8.36 14.24
C ASN A 205 -17.01 9.14 15.32
N THR A 206 -15.67 9.11 15.23
CA THR A 206 -14.80 9.77 16.22
C THR A 206 -14.62 11.25 15.93
N GLY A 207 -15.27 11.78 14.88
CA GLY A 207 -14.97 13.10 14.33
C GLY A 207 -13.65 13.18 13.58
N ASN A 208 -12.81 12.14 13.67
CA ASN A 208 -11.48 12.11 13.03
C ASN A 208 -11.47 11.34 11.70
N SER A 209 -12.54 10.63 11.35
CA SER A 209 -12.69 9.90 10.09
C SER A 209 -13.35 10.80 9.05
N THR A 210 -12.56 11.52 8.29
CA THR A 210 -13.02 12.50 7.29
C THR A 210 -12.50 12.19 5.89
N GLY A 211 -11.91 10.99 5.71
CA GLY A 211 -11.43 10.53 4.44
C GLY A 211 -12.57 10.16 3.48
N HIS A 212 -12.24 10.15 2.21
CA HIS A 212 -13.08 9.73 1.10
C HIS A 212 -12.32 8.77 0.19
N ALA A 213 -13.05 8.04 -0.64
CA ALA A 213 -12.45 7.20 -1.67
C ALA A 213 -13.21 7.31 -2.99
N PHE A 214 -12.51 7.03 -4.10
CA PHE A 214 -13.10 6.82 -5.42
C PHE A 214 -12.24 5.88 -6.25
N ASN A 215 -12.83 5.25 -7.25
CA ASN A 215 -12.14 4.30 -8.12
C ASN A 215 -12.15 4.74 -9.60
N SER A 216 -11.47 3.97 -10.44
CA SER A 216 -11.35 4.22 -11.89
C SER A 216 -12.67 4.26 -12.65
N ASN A 217 -13.76 3.76 -12.06
CA ASN A 217 -15.09 3.73 -12.64
C ASN A 217 -16.01 4.84 -12.08
N GLY A 218 -15.46 5.78 -11.28
CA GLY A 218 -16.20 6.87 -10.66
C GLY A 218 -17.07 6.47 -9.46
N ILE A 219 -16.97 5.20 -9.00
CA ILE A 219 -17.68 4.72 -7.81
C ILE A 219 -16.98 5.30 -6.58
N ARG A 220 -17.77 5.69 -5.56
CA ARG A 220 -17.26 6.43 -4.39
C ARG A 220 -17.55 5.73 -3.07
N ASP A 221 -16.67 5.96 -2.13
CA ASP A 221 -16.80 5.63 -0.70
C ASP A 221 -17.21 4.17 -0.46
N HIS A 222 -18.25 3.91 0.33
CA HIS A 222 -18.69 2.57 0.68
C HIS A 222 -19.08 1.69 -0.51
N ALA A 223 -19.50 2.30 -1.62
CA ALA A 223 -19.92 1.57 -2.81
C ALA A 223 -18.76 0.88 -3.54
N ILE A 224 -17.50 1.20 -3.21
CA ILE A 224 -16.31 0.60 -3.83
C ILE A 224 -16.13 -0.87 -3.41
N TRP A 225 -16.60 -1.25 -2.23
CA TRP A 225 -16.44 -2.61 -1.72
C TRP A 225 -16.96 -3.66 -2.71
N GLY A 226 -16.12 -4.64 -3.04
CA GLY A 226 -16.42 -5.72 -3.97
C GLY A 226 -16.49 -5.29 -5.45
N LYS A 227 -16.20 -4.04 -5.81
CA LYS A 227 -16.26 -3.59 -7.20
C LYS A 227 -14.94 -3.79 -7.93
N HIS A 228 -15.02 -4.11 -9.21
CA HIS A 228 -13.87 -4.17 -10.11
C HIS A 228 -13.39 -2.76 -10.44
N ALA A 229 -12.07 -2.55 -10.39
CA ALA A 229 -11.45 -1.29 -10.80
C ALA A 229 -9.96 -1.50 -11.12
N ASN A 230 -9.41 -0.62 -11.96
CA ASN A 230 -7.97 -0.59 -12.25
C ASN A 230 -7.18 0.03 -11.11
N TRP A 231 -7.78 0.99 -10.44
CA TRP A 231 -7.20 1.69 -9.29
C TRP A 231 -8.30 2.22 -8.36
N VAL A 232 -7.90 2.41 -7.10
CA VAL A 232 -8.69 3.09 -6.08
C VAL A 232 -7.80 4.13 -5.41
N CYS A 233 -8.36 5.28 -5.08
CA CYS A 233 -7.75 6.39 -4.37
C CYS A 233 -8.51 6.66 -3.08
N TYR A 234 -7.81 6.66 -1.94
CA TYR A 234 -8.25 7.26 -0.69
C TYR A 234 -7.60 8.62 -0.54
N TYR A 235 -8.35 9.61 -0.08
CA TYR A 235 -7.85 10.97 0.11
C TYR A 235 -8.55 11.65 1.30
N GLY A 236 -7.87 12.58 1.91
CA GLY A 236 -8.34 13.32 3.08
C GLY A 236 -7.19 13.95 3.85
N PRO A 237 -7.40 14.38 5.09
CA PRO A 237 -6.35 14.86 5.94
C PRO A 237 -5.49 13.73 6.50
N ASP A 238 -4.18 13.94 6.58
CA ASP A 238 -3.31 13.10 7.40
C ASP A 238 -3.54 13.35 8.91
N PRO A 239 -2.87 12.66 9.84
CA PRO A 239 -3.01 12.91 11.27
C PRO A 239 -2.66 14.33 11.74
N LYS A 240 -1.98 15.13 10.93
CA LYS A 240 -1.66 16.55 11.18
C LYS A 240 -2.55 17.53 10.43
N GLY A 241 -3.55 17.02 9.70
CA GLY A 241 -4.50 17.85 8.94
C GLY A 241 -4.04 18.25 7.53
N ASN A 242 -2.87 17.77 7.06
CA ASN A 242 -2.43 18.06 5.70
C ASN A 242 -3.23 17.23 4.69
N PRO A 243 -3.65 17.81 3.54
CA PRO A 243 -4.33 17.06 2.50
C PRO A 243 -3.37 16.07 1.84
N VAL A 244 -3.76 14.79 1.81
CA VAL A 244 -2.99 13.71 1.19
C VAL A 244 -3.88 12.76 0.41
N GLY A 245 -3.29 12.03 -0.54
CA GLY A 245 -3.91 10.94 -1.27
C GLY A 245 -3.05 9.68 -1.22
N VAL A 246 -3.69 8.53 -1.13
CA VAL A 246 -3.06 7.21 -1.24
C VAL A 246 -3.79 6.42 -2.31
N VAL A 247 -3.07 6.03 -3.35
CA VAL A 247 -3.62 5.32 -4.51
C VAL A 247 -2.98 3.95 -4.62
N ILE A 248 -3.76 2.93 -4.93
CA ILE A 248 -3.23 1.63 -5.36
C ILE A 248 -3.67 1.40 -6.81
N PHE A 249 -2.71 1.17 -7.69
CA PHE A 249 -2.92 0.68 -9.06
C PHE A 249 -2.72 -0.84 -9.07
N SER A 250 -3.70 -1.58 -9.61
CA SER A 250 -3.58 -3.01 -9.88
C SER A 250 -3.20 -3.22 -11.34
N HIS A 251 -2.07 -3.87 -11.60
CA HIS A 251 -1.56 -4.03 -12.97
C HIS A 251 -2.52 -4.88 -13.82
N PRO A 252 -2.77 -4.53 -15.12
CA PRO A 252 -3.70 -5.27 -15.97
C PRO A 252 -3.30 -6.72 -16.26
N GLY A 253 -2.04 -7.09 -16.05
CA GLY A 253 -1.59 -8.48 -16.12
C GLY A 253 -1.80 -9.28 -14.83
N ASN A 254 -2.45 -8.72 -13.81
CA ASN A 254 -2.81 -9.47 -12.61
C ASN A 254 -3.98 -10.41 -12.88
N LEU A 255 -4.07 -11.47 -12.09
CA LEU A 255 -5.20 -12.39 -12.11
C LEU A 255 -6.52 -11.62 -11.98
N ARG A 256 -7.49 -11.91 -12.86
CA ARG A 256 -8.85 -11.33 -12.89
C ARG A 256 -8.85 -9.79 -12.93
N SER A 257 -7.96 -9.22 -13.73
CA SER A 257 -7.96 -7.76 -13.96
C SER A 257 -9.13 -7.34 -14.89
N PRO A 258 -9.85 -6.21 -14.63
CA PRO A 258 -9.74 -5.37 -13.43
C PRO A 258 -10.14 -6.11 -12.16
N THR A 259 -9.33 -5.96 -11.10
CA THR A 259 -9.45 -6.75 -9.86
C THR A 259 -10.56 -6.21 -8.96
N THR A 260 -11.16 -7.07 -8.13
CA THR A 260 -12.07 -6.68 -7.04
C THR A 260 -11.33 -6.06 -5.86
N TRP A 261 -12.05 -5.24 -5.07
CA TRP A 261 -11.47 -4.45 -3.98
C TRP A 261 -12.16 -4.69 -2.64
N HIS A 262 -11.37 -5.03 -1.62
CA HIS A 262 -11.79 -5.00 -0.22
C HIS A 262 -11.45 -3.63 0.37
N ALA A 263 -12.14 -2.59 -0.12
CA ALA A 263 -11.98 -1.21 0.33
C ALA A 263 -13.07 -0.89 1.37
N ARG A 264 -12.67 -0.65 2.62
CA ARG A 264 -13.59 -0.51 3.77
C ARG A 264 -13.54 0.89 4.35
N ASP A 265 -14.68 1.28 4.91
CA ASP A 265 -14.87 2.55 5.61
C ASP A 265 -13.90 2.76 6.78
N TYR A 266 -13.55 1.70 7.51
CA TYR A 266 -12.59 1.75 8.60
C TYR A 266 -11.12 1.80 8.17
N GLY A 267 -10.83 2.03 6.89
CA GLY A 267 -9.49 2.24 6.35
C GLY A 267 -8.72 0.96 5.96
N LEU A 268 -9.37 -0.21 5.89
CA LEU A 268 -8.79 -1.35 5.16
C LEU A 268 -8.87 -1.06 3.66
N PHE A 269 -7.75 -1.10 2.99
CA PHE A 269 -7.58 -0.78 1.58
C PHE A 269 -6.84 -1.93 0.90
N ALA A 270 -7.57 -2.90 0.35
CA ALA A 270 -6.99 -4.10 -0.21
C ALA A 270 -7.48 -4.39 -1.63
N VAL A 271 -6.56 -4.92 -2.45
CA VAL A 271 -6.82 -5.52 -3.77
C VAL A 271 -6.88 -7.02 -3.58
N ASN A 272 -7.98 -7.65 -4.00
CA ASN A 272 -8.19 -9.08 -3.80
C ASN A 272 -8.82 -9.75 -5.03
N PRO A 273 -8.07 -10.54 -5.81
CA PRO A 273 -8.62 -11.26 -6.97
C PRO A 273 -9.30 -12.58 -6.60
N PHE A 274 -9.33 -12.99 -5.34
CA PHE A 274 -9.79 -14.32 -4.91
C PHE A 274 -11.15 -14.33 -4.19
N GLY A 275 -11.69 -13.18 -3.80
CA GLY A 275 -12.89 -13.10 -2.99
C GLY A 275 -14.19 -13.00 -3.80
N LEU A 276 -14.33 -13.71 -4.91
CA LEU A 276 -15.47 -13.51 -5.82
C LEU A 276 -16.81 -13.84 -5.18
N HIS A 277 -16.90 -14.92 -4.40
CA HIS A 277 -18.13 -15.29 -3.69
C HIS A 277 -18.57 -14.22 -2.67
N ASP A 278 -17.62 -13.63 -1.96
CA ASP A 278 -17.91 -12.57 -0.99
C ASP A 278 -18.28 -11.24 -1.66
N PHE A 279 -17.69 -10.93 -2.81
CA PHE A 279 -17.82 -9.62 -3.47
C PHE A 279 -18.94 -9.57 -4.50
N GLU A 280 -19.29 -10.69 -5.11
CA GLU A 280 -20.29 -10.80 -6.17
C GLU A 280 -21.39 -11.79 -5.73
N PRO A 281 -22.57 -11.28 -5.33
CA PRO A 281 -23.62 -12.11 -4.70
C PRO A 281 -24.09 -13.29 -5.55
N ASP A 282 -23.94 -13.22 -6.87
CA ASP A 282 -24.37 -14.27 -7.81
C ASP A 282 -23.31 -15.37 -8.01
N LYS A 283 -22.12 -15.23 -7.42
CA LYS A 283 -21.05 -16.22 -7.54
C LYS A 283 -21.17 -17.32 -6.48
N PRO A 284 -21.08 -18.59 -6.88
CA PRO A 284 -21.08 -19.69 -5.93
C PRO A 284 -19.79 -19.69 -5.08
N ALA A 285 -19.83 -20.37 -3.94
CA ALA A 285 -18.64 -20.64 -3.13
C ALA A 285 -17.56 -21.34 -3.97
N GLY A 286 -16.31 -20.89 -3.86
CA GLY A 286 -15.19 -21.37 -4.65
C GLY A 286 -15.03 -20.73 -6.03
N ALA A 287 -15.90 -19.80 -6.44
CA ALA A 287 -15.75 -19.10 -7.73
C ALA A 287 -14.43 -18.30 -7.80
N GLY A 288 -13.95 -17.86 -6.66
CA GLY A 288 -12.68 -17.15 -6.49
C GLY A 288 -11.46 -18.06 -6.33
N ASP A 289 -11.62 -19.36 -6.24
CA ASP A 289 -10.51 -20.31 -6.09
C ASP A 289 -9.53 -20.21 -7.27
N TYR A 290 -8.24 -20.35 -6.94
CA TYR A 290 -7.17 -20.38 -7.94
C TYR A 290 -6.06 -21.34 -7.49
N THR A 291 -5.76 -22.35 -8.31
CA THR A 291 -4.70 -23.33 -8.02
C THR A 291 -3.44 -23.01 -8.81
N ILE A 292 -2.34 -22.80 -8.11
CA ILE A 292 -1.00 -22.79 -8.70
C ILE A 292 -0.51 -24.24 -8.67
N LYS A 293 -0.26 -24.84 -9.84
CA LYS A 293 0.24 -26.21 -9.92
C LYS A 293 1.69 -26.29 -9.45
N LYS A 294 2.09 -27.46 -8.90
CA LYS A 294 3.47 -27.70 -8.48
C LYS A 294 4.45 -27.38 -9.62
N GLY A 295 5.43 -26.54 -9.33
CA GLY A 295 6.41 -26.02 -10.28
C GLY A 295 6.02 -24.73 -11.00
N ASP A 296 4.73 -24.35 -10.95
CA ASP A 296 4.24 -23.10 -11.53
C ASP A 296 4.32 -21.93 -10.53
N SER A 297 4.00 -20.75 -11.02
CA SER A 297 3.98 -19.51 -10.25
C SER A 297 2.84 -18.58 -10.63
N LEU A 298 2.44 -17.72 -9.70
CA LEU A 298 1.51 -16.62 -9.92
C LEU A 298 2.21 -15.29 -9.58
N ARG A 299 2.28 -14.41 -10.55
CA ARG A 299 2.84 -13.06 -10.37
C ARG A 299 1.73 -12.04 -10.24
N LEU A 300 1.83 -11.16 -9.22
CA LEU A 300 0.91 -10.05 -8.96
C LEU A 300 1.71 -8.77 -8.77
N ARG A 301 1.25 -7.67 -9.38
CA ARG A 301 1.96 -6.40 -9.43
C ARG A 301 1.06 -5.25 -9.00
N TYR A 302 1.57 -4.39 -8.12
CA TYR A 302 0.84 -3.24 -7.59
C TYR A 302 1.75 -2.03 -7.52
N ARG A 303 1.20 -0.84 -7.73
CA ARG A 303 1.87 0.43 -7.44
C ARG A 303 1.07 1.19 -6.41
N PHE A 304 1.72 1.59 -5.33
CA PHE A 304 1.22 2.56 -4.36
C PHE A 304 1.76 3.93 -4.74
N TYR A 305 0.88 4.92 -4.80
CA TYR A 305 1.24 6.30 -5.04
C TYR A 305 0.78 7.16 -3.86
N PHE A 306 1.72 7.88 -3.27
CA PHE A 306 1.53 8.76 -2.13
C PHE A 306 1.52 10.20 -2.65
N ALA A 307 0.33 10.74 -2.84
CA ALA A 307 0.07 12.04 -3.48
C ALA A 307 -0.06 13.16 -2.46
N LYS A 308 0.26 14.37 -2.92
CA LYS A 308 -0.01 15.62 -2.20
C LYS A 308 -1.45 16.06 -2.48
N GLY A 309 -2.37 15.73 -1.57
CA GLY A 309 -3.78 16.03 -1.73
C GLY A 309 -4.55 15.06 -2.63
N GLN A 310 -5.73 15.47 -3.03
CA GLN A 310 -6.61 14.71 -3.90
C GLN A 310 -6.14 14.82 -5.36
N SER A 311 -5.80 13.68 -5.96
CA SER A 311 -5.53 13.60 -7.39
C SER A 311 -6.84 13.59 -8.20
N THR A 312 -6.83 14.16 -9.41
CA THR A 312 -7.98 14.08 -10.32
C THR A 312 -8.06 12.69 -10.98
N PRO A 313 -9.26 12.19 -11.36
CA PRO A 313 -9.39 10.93 -12.10
C PRO A 313 -8.51 10.87 -13.35
N GLY A 314 -8.46 11.96 -14.14
CA GLY A 314 -7.63 12.01 -15.35
C GLY A 314 -6.13 11.89 -15.08
N ALA A 315 -5.63 12.49 -13.98
CA ALA A 315 -4.24 12.35 -13.56
C ALA A 315 -3.94 10.91 -13.12
N LEU A 316 -4.87 10.26 -12.41
CA LEU A 316 -4.72 8.86 -11.99
C LEU A 316 -4.76 7.89 -13.18
N ASP A 317 -5.62 8.14 -14.17
CA ASP A 317 -5.64 7.35 -15.41
C ASP A 317 -4.33 7.49 -16.21
N ALA A 318 -3.76 8.71 -16.26
CA ALA A 318 -2.44 8.91 -16.86
C ALA A 318 -1.35 8.19 -16.06
N GLY A 319 -1.37 8.28 -14.74
CA GLY A 319 -0.47 7.56 -13.84
C GLY A 319 -0.56 6.04 -14.02
N PHE A 320 -1.78 5.50 -14.16
CA PHE A 320 -2.02 4.08 -14.44
C PHE A 320 -1.43 3.67 -15.79
N ARG A 321 -1.68 4.43 -16.85
CA ARG A 321 -1.05 4.16 -18.17
C ARG A 321 0.47 4.17 -18.10
N ASN A 322 1.06 5.15 -17.44
CA ASN A 322 2.51 5.23 -17.27
C ASN A 322 3.06 4.02 -16.49
N TYR A 323 2.35 3.56 -15.46
CA TYR A 323 2.72 2.37 -14.70
C TYR A 323 2.68 1.10 -15.56
N THR A 324 1.68 0.97 -16.42
CA THR A 324 1.43 -0.26 -17.19
C THR A 324 2.22 -0.36 -18.48
N HIS A 325 2.61 0.80 -19.07
CA HIS A 325 3.36 0.88 -20.33
C HIS A 325 4.80 1.38 -20.13
N GLY A 326 5.16 1.85 -18.94
CA GLY A 326 6.54 2.21 -18.61
C GLY A 326 7.44 0.97 -18.66
N LYS A 327 8.52 1.05 -19.47
CA LYS A 327 9.55 0.00 -19.64
C LYS A 327 10.46 -0.08 -18.43
#